data_f9c87385700e23931c7ea0360016b885
#
_entry.id   f9c87385700e23931c7ea0360016b885
#
_cell.length_a   1.000
_cell.length_b   1.000
_cell.length_c   1.000
_cell.angle_alpha   90.00
_cell.angle_beta   90.00
_cell.angle_gamma   90.00
#
_symmetry.space_group_name_H-M   'P 1'
#
loop_
_entity.id
_entity.type
_entity.pdbx_description
1 polymer ?
#
loop_
_entity_poly.entity_id
_entity_poly.type
_entity_poly.pdbx_seq_one_letter_code
_entity_poly.pdbx_strand_id
1 'polypeptide(L)'
;MNNDIVARSFLHPIALAGKNAFMREERGQVAGDLIVDGPLELWGNVGGDVTVIDGGKFYVRGSILGNLIVQYGGRVHIYGQVHGDVTVFDNTKLIHSGHIGGDLINDGGRLFVDRKAKVEGRIKTKSGETKIEGTPSAAPPPPTLPRNE
;
A
#
# COMPACT_ATOMS: atom_id res chain seq x y z
N MET A 1 12.01 -20.59 10.89
CA MET A 1 11.56 -20.49 10.73
C MET A 1 10.89 -20.19 10.54
N ASN A 2 11.02 -20.02 10.59
CA ASN A 2 10.45 -19.71 10.37
C ASN A 2 9.81 -19.36 9.99
N ASN A 3 9.81 -19.03 9.80
CA ASN A 3 9.24 -18.65 9.43
C ASN A 3 8.71 -18.47 8.88
N ASP A 4 8.83 -18.37 8.73
CA ASP A 4 8.32 -18.18 8.16
C ASP A 4 7.45 -18.12 7.92
N ILE A 5 7.42 -17.92 8.00
CA ILE A 5 6.57 -17.80 7.76
C ILE A 5 5.85 -17.66 7.47
N VAL A 6 5.75 -17.34 7.38
CA VAL A 6 5.09 -17.22 7.04
C VAL A 6 4.44 -17.28 6.72
N ALA A 7 4.68 -17.21 6.58
CA ALA A 7 4.07 -17.22 6.19
C ALA A 7 3.47 -17.67 6.06
N ARG A 8 3.75 -17.85 6.39
CA ARG A 8 3.12 -18.28 6.28
C ARG A 8 2.33 -18.63 6.56
N SER A 9 2.33 -18.33 6.81
CA SER A 9 1.63 -18.56 6.96
C SER A 9 0.81 -18.72 6.87
N PHE A 10 0.78 -18.40 6.82
CA PHE A 10 0.02 -18.39 6.62
C PHE A 10 -0.53 -18.67 6.06
N LEU A 11 -0.34 -18.65 5.77
CA LEU A 11 -0.89 -18.70 5.22
C LEU A 11 -1.38 -19.37 4.69
N HIS A 12 -1.16 -19.76 4.26
CA HIS A 12 -1.67 -20.23 3.72
C HIS A 12 -2.68 -20.68 3.70
N PRO A 13 -2.75 -21.30 3.58
CA PRO A 13 -3.97 -21.92 3.71
C PRO A 13 -4.95 -20.92 3.73
N ILE A 14 -4.61 -19.99 4.11
CA ILE A 14 -5.34 -18.99 4.13
C ILE A 14 -5.84 -18.58 2.88
N ALA A 15 -5.20 -18.81 1.88
CA ALA A 15 -5.69 -18.45 0.58
C ALA A 15 -7.11 -18.85 0.46
N LEU A 16 -7.43 -19.98 1.02
CA LEU A 16 -8.76 -20.38 0.94
C LEU A 16 -9.65 -19.49 1.69
N ALA A 17 -9.25 -19.09 2.82
CA ALA A 17 -10.06 -18.25 3.63
C ALA A 17 -10.28 -16.97 2.88
N GLY A 18 -9.30 -16.53 2.14
CA GLY A 18 -9.44 -15.32 1.40
C GLY A 18 -10.62 -15.35 0.47
N LYS A 19 -10.89 -16.49 -0.09
CA LYS A 19 -11.97 -16.56 -1.02
C LYS A 19 -13.29 -16.41 -0.36
N ASN A 20 -13.37 -16.66 0.91
CA ASN A 20 -14.62 -16.54 1.62
C ASN A 20 -14.79 -15.13 2.14
N ALA A 21 -13.93 -14.25 1.73
CA ALA A 21 -14.03 -12.89 2.14
C ALA A 21 -13.85 -12.62 3.61
N PHE A 22 -13.31 -13.53 4.35
CA PHE A 22 -13.01 -13.25 5.72
C PHE A 22 -11.80 -12.35 5.72
N MET A 23 -11.85 -11.27 6.47
CA MET A 23 -10.72 -10.40 6.62
C MET A 23 -9.81 -11.03 7.66
N ARG A 24 -8.64 -11.43 7.24
CA ARG A 24 -7.65 -11.95 8.16
C ARG A 24 -6.98 -10.78 8.82
N GLU A 25 -6.50 -10.99 10.02
CA GLU A 25 -5.78 -9.97 10.76
C GLU A 25 -4.42 -10.50 11.15
N GLU A 26 -3.40 -9.71 10.94
CA GLU A 26 -2.06 -10.04 11.37
C GLU A 26 -1.66 -8.98 12.38
N ARG A 27 -1.52 -9.38 13.64
CA ARG A 27 -1.19 -8.44 14.70
C ARG A 27 0.23 -8.57 15.22
N GLY A 28 0.92 -9.62 14.83
CA GLY A 28 2.27 -9.86 15.29
C GLY A 28 3.30 -9.28 14.35
N GLN A 29 4.49 -9.87 14.41
CA GLN A 29 5.58 -9.43 13.58
C GLN A 29 5.86 -10.48 12.52
N VAL A 30 5.85 -10.09 11.28
CA VAL A 30 6.14 -10.98 10.18
C VAL A 30 7.60 -10.75 9.81
N ALA A 31 8.43 -11.78 9.98
CA ALA A 31 9.82 -11.67 9.62
C ALA A 31 9.94 -11.89 8.12
N GLY A 32 10.67 -11.02 7.45
CA GLY A 32 10.87 -11.18 6.02
C GLY A 32 9.72 -10.63 5.20
N ASP A 33 9.56 -11.18 4.00
CA ASP A 33 8.61 -10.67 3.03
C ASP A 33 7.24 -11.32 3.16
N LEU A 34 6.23 -10.63 2.65
CA LEU A 34 4.87 -11.11 2.72
C LEU A 34 4.19 -10.96 1.37
N ILE A 35 3.42 -11.97 0.97
CA ILE A 35 2.62 -11.90 -0.24
C ILE A 35 1.16 -11.90 0.18
N VAL A 36 0.39 -10.94 -0.31
CA VAL A 36 -1.02 -10.81 0.03
C VAL A 36 -1.85 -11.17 -1.19
N ASP A 37 -2.59 -12.26 -1.10
CA ASP A 37 -3.41 -12.75 -2.20
C ASP A 37 -4.90 -12.83 -1.86
N GLY A 38 -5.29 -12.30 -0.74
CA GLY A 38 -6.68 -12.25 -0.30
C GLY A 38 -6.85 -11.10 0.68
N PRO A 39 -7.97 -11.02 1.37
CA PRO A 39 -8.19 -9.94 2.33
C PRO A 39 -7.29 -10.09 3.55
N LEU A 40 -6.57 -9.03 3.88
CA LEU A 40 -5.68 -9.04 5.04
C LEU A 40 -5.60 -7.65 5.65
N GLU A 41 -5.75 -7.60 6.97
CA GLU A 41 -5.59 -6.37 7.70
C GLU A 41 -4.35 -6.52 8.57
N LEU A 42 -3.35 -5.68 8.36
CA LEU A 42 -2.09 -5.75 9.08
C LEU A 42 -2.10 -4.72 10.20
N TRP A 43 -2.12 -5.19 11.44
CA TRP A 43 -2.01 -4.34 12.60
C TRP A 43 -0.59 -4.36 13.16
N GLY A 44 0.16 -5.41 12.87
CA GLY A 44 1.52 -5.56 13.35
C GLY A 44 2.54 -4.98 12.38
N ASN A 45 3.70 -5.63 12.28
CA ASN A 45 4.79 -5.16 11.45
C ASN A 45 5.27 -6.23 10.51
N VAL A 46 5.70 -5.81 9.32
CA VAL A 46 6.36 -6.70 8.37
C VAL A 46 7.79 -6.23 8.24
N GLY A 47 8.74 -7.13 8.45
CA GLY A 47 10.16 -6.78 8.42
C GLY A 47 10.75 -6.63 7.04
N GLY A 48 10.12 -7.17 6.04
CA GLY A 48 10.61 -7.09 4.65
C GLY A 48 9.65 -6.36 3.76
N ASP A 49 9.56 -6.80 2.51
CA ASP A 49 8.70 -6.20 1.50
C ASP A 49 7.36 -6.89 1.47
N VAL A 50 6.34 -6.17 1.04
CA VAL A 50 5.01 -6.75 0.85
C VAL A 50 4.63 -6.63 -0.60
N THR A 51 4.18 -7.72 -1.20
CA THR A 51 3.68 -7.74 -2.55
C THR A 51 2.22 -8.15 -2.52
N VAL A 52 1.35 -7.30 -3.06
CA VAL A 52 -0.08 -7.59 -3.14
C VAL A 52 -0.34 -8.01 -4.58
N ILE A 53 -0.90 -9.19 -4.75
CA ILE A 53 -1.14 -9.74 -6.08
C ILE A 53 -2.64 -9.79 -6.36
N ASP A 54 -3.02 -10.29 -7.51
CA ASP A 54 -4.41 -10.35 -7.94
C ASP A 54 -5.26 -11.04 -6.88
N GLY A 55 -6.34 -10.45 -6.51
CA GLY A 55 -7.21 -10.94 -5.45
C GLY A 55 -6.84 -10.41 -4.07
N GLY A 56 -5.68 -9.80 -3.93
CA GLY A 56 -5.25 -9.27 -2.66
C GLY A 56 -6.01 -7.99 -2.30
N LYS A 57 -6.36 -7.87 -1.03
CA LYS A 57 -7.01 -6.68 -0.52
C LYS A 57 -6.36 -6.42 0.82
N PHE A 58 -5.55 -5.40 0.87
CA PHE A 58 -4.64 -5.22 1.99
C PHE A 58 -4.88 -3.90 2.70
N TYR A 59 -5.10 -3.97 3.99
CA TYR A 59 -5.25 -2.77 4.82
C TYR A 59 -4.05 -2.69 5.75
N VAL A 60 -3.25 -1.65 5.62
CA VAL A 60 -2.06 -1.47 6.41
C VAL A 60 -2.37 -0.52 7.55
N ARG A 61 -2.52 -1.07 8.75
CA ARG A 61 -2.72 -0.26 9.94
C ARG A 61 -1.48 -0.20 10.80
N GLY A 62 -0.58 -1.17 10.61
CA GLY A 62 0.70 -1.19 11.30
C GLY A 62 1.81 -0.64 10.42
N SER A 63 2.93 -1.35 10.34
CA SER A 63 4.11 -0.87 9.64
C SER A 63 4.69 -1.90 8.70
N ILE A 64 5.22 -1.43 7.57
CA ILE A 64 6.01 -2.25 6.67
C ILE A 64 7.38 -1.61 6.65
N LEU A 65 8.42 -2.36 7.01
CA LEU A 65 9.76 -1.81 7.05
C LEU A 65 10.41 -1.73 5.68
N GLY A 66 9.99 -2.58 4.77
CA GLY A 66 10.51 -2.57 3.41
C GLY A 66 9.59 -1.82 2.46
N ASN A 67 9.48 -2.32 1.25
CA ASN A 67 8.69 -1.70 0.18
C ASN A 67 7.34 -2.37 0.04
N LEU A 68 6.41 -1.66 -0.59
CA LEU A 68 5.09 -2.21 -0.88
C LEU A 68 4.90 -2.17 -2.39
N ILE A 69 4.65 -3.33 -2.97
CA ILE A 69 4.44 -3.46 -4.40
C ILE A 69 3.03 -3.99 -4.63
N VAL A 70 2.22 -3.26 -5.40
CA VAL A 70 0.87 -3.69 -5.69
C VAL A 70 0.80 -4.06 -7.16
N GLN A 71 0.67 -5.34 -7.43
CA GLN A 71 0.65 -5.86 -8.78
C GLN A 71 -0.78 -5.91 -9.31
N TYR A 72 -0.91 -6.22 -10.58
CA TYR A 72 -2.18 -6.29 -11.28
C TYR A 72 -3.26 -6.93 -10.40
N GLY A 73 -4.35 -6.27 -10.27
CA GLY A 73 -5.51 -6.77 -9.54
C GLY A 73 -5.50 -6.54 -8.05
N GLY A 74 -4.42 -6.01 -7.49
CA GLY A 74 -4.34 -5.78 -6.06
C GLY A 74 -5.05 -4.51 -5.62
N ARG A 75 -5.45 -4.46 -4.36
CA ARG A 75 -6.06 -3.28 -3.76
C ARG A 75 -5.46 -3.05 -2.39
N VAL A 76 -5.16 -1.80 -2.08
CA VAL A 76 -4.50 -1.47 -0.83
C VAL A 76 -5.04 -0.18 -0.25
N HIS A 77 -5.14 -0.15 1.07
CA HIS A 77 -5.46 1.08 1.77
C HIS A 77 -4.43 1.21 2.90
N ILE A 78 -3.63 2.27 2.86
CA ILE A 78 -2.59 2.51 3.85
C ILE A 78 -3.08 3.49 4.90
N TYR A 79 -3.20 3.04 6.13
CA TYR A 79 -3.53 3.90 7.26
C TYR A 79 -2.29 4.09 8.13
N GLY A 80 -1.38 3.12 8.13
CA GLY A 80 -0.19 3.12 8.96
C GLY A 80 1.03 3.64 8.23
N GLN A 81 2.12 2.88 8.28
CA GLN A 81 3.39 3.34 7.74
C GLN A 81 4.03 2.35 6.80
N VAL A 82 4.65 2.87 5.75
CA VAL A 82 5.53 2.08 4.89
C VAL A 82 6.85 2.84 4.88
N HIS A 83 7.92 2.21 5.33
CA HIS A 83 9.20 2.88 5.42
C HIS A 83 9.92 3.00 4.08
N GLY A 84 9.68 2.07 3.19
CA GLY A 84 10.30 2.10 1.86
C GLY A 84 9.44 2.79 0.83
N ASP A 85 9.54 2.33 -0.41
CA ASP A 85 8.79 2.89 -1.53
C ASP A 85 7.49 2.12 -1.74
N VAL A 86 6.53 2.77 -2.37
CA VAL A 86 5.27 2.12 -2.74
C VAL A 86 5.12 2.25 -4.24
N THR A 87 4.90 1.12 -4.92
CA THR A 87 4.70 1.11 -6.37
C THR A 87 3.41 0.39 -6.70
N VAL A 88 2.56 0.99 -7.52
CA VAL A 88 1.33 0.37 -7.97
C VAL A 88 1.35 0.22 -9.48
N PHE A 89 0.88 -0.91 -9.95
CA PHE A 89 0.89 -1.25 -11.37
C PHE A 89 -0.51 -1.26 -11.96
N ASP A 90 -0.67 -1.81 -13.15
CA ASP A 90 -1.94 -1.80 -13.87
C ASP A 90 -3.07 -2.45 -13.09
N ASN A 91 -4.24 -1.93 -13.24
CA ASN A 91 -5.47 -2.46 -12.67
C ASN A 91 -5.39 -2.63 -11.15
N THR A 92 -4.73 -1.68 -10.50
CA THR A 92 -4.64 -1.68 -9.05
C THR A 92 -5.37 -0.47 -8.50
N LYS A 93 -5.62 -0.49 -7.21
CA LYS A 93 -6.20 0.65 -6.53
C LYS A 93 -5.48 0.81 -5.20
N LEU A 94 -4.98 2.00 -4.94
CA LEU A 94 -4.32 2.28 -3.67
C LEU A 94 -4.85 3.59 -3.11
N ILE A 95 -5.28 3.54 -1.86
CA ILE A 95 -5.69 4.74 -1.13
C ILE A 95 -4.66 4.94 -0.03
N HIS A 96 -4.01 6.07 -0.03
CA HIS A 96 -2.97 6.38 0.94
C HIS A 96 -3.49 7.41 1.93
N SER A 97 -3.60 7.01 3.19
CA SER A 97 -4.05 7.89 4.26
C SER A 97 -3.04 7.93 5.40
N GLY A 98 -1.92 7.28 5.26
CA GLY A 98 -0.91 7.17 6.31
C GLY A 98 0.39 7.86 5.94
N HIS A 99 1.50 7.15 6.13
CA HIS A 99 2.83 7.74 5.93
C HIS A 99 3.70 6.79 5.11
N ILE A 100 4.31 7.32 4.06
CA ILE A 100 5.25 6.58 3.23
C ILE A 100 6.61 7.27 3.37
N GLY A 101 7.64 6.51 3.74
CA GLY A 101 8.97 7.08 3.96
C GLY A 101 9.76 7.26 2.68
N GLY A 102 9.44 6.54 1.64
CA GLY A 102 10.13 6.66 0.35
C GLY A 102 9.26 7.33 -0.68
N ASP A 103 9.37 6.88 -1.92
CA ASP A 103 8.60 7.43 -3.05
C ASP A 103 7.30 6.66 -3.24
N LEU A 104 6.33 7.34 -3.82
CA LEU A 104 5.06 6.73 -4.17
C LEU A 104 4.95 6.80 -5.69
N ILE A 105 4.98 5.63 -6.34
CA ILE A 105 5.06 5.52 -7.78
C ILE A 105 3.81 4.85 -8.34
N ASN A 106 3.15 5.54 -9.26
CA ASN A 106 1.99 4.98 -9.95
C ASN A 106 2.40 4.63 -11.36
N ASP A 107 2.31 3.34 -11.69
CA ASP A 107 2.67 2.86 -13.01
C ASP A 107 1.51 2.07 -13.57
N GLY A 108 0.36 2.70 -13.70
CA GLY A 108 -0.80 2.11 -14.36
C GLY A 108 -2.06 1.96 -13.54
N GLY A 109 -1.99 2.21 -12.25
CA GLY A 109 -3.14 2.00 -11.39
C GLY A 109 -3.91 3.27 -11.06
N ARG A 110 -4.80 3.14 -10.11
CA ARG A 110 -5.52 4.28 -9.56
C ARG A 110 -4.97 4.56 -8.19
N LEU A 111 -4.44 5.74 -8.01
CA LEU A 111 -3.81 6.14 -6.78
C LEU A 111 -4.57 7.34 -6.21
N PHE A 112 -5.00 7.22 -4.98
CA PHE A 112 -5.67 8.31 -4.31
C PHE A 112 -4.89 8.65 -3.04
N VAL A 113 -4.47 9.89 -2.90
CA VAL A 113 -3.72 10.35 -1.75
C VAL A 113 -4.61 11.26 -0.93
N ASP A 114 -4.93 10.82 0.28
CA ASP A 114 -5.82 11.54 1.18
C ASP A 114 -5.11 12.78 1.71
N ARG A 115 -5.89 13.75 2.09
CA ARG A 115 -5.39 14.98 2.67
C ARG A 115 -4.46 14.77 3.87
N LYS A 116 -4.71 13.77 4.68
CA LYS A 116 -3.89 13.49 5.83
C LYS A 116 -2.61 12.74 5.53
N ALA A 117 -2.48 12.24 4.32
CA ALA A 117 -1.36 11.38 4.00
C ALA A 117 -0.06 12.15 3.87
N LYS A 118 1.04 11.45 4.13
CA LYS A 118 2.36 12.01 3.96
C LYS A 118 3.21 11.10 3.13
N VAL A 119 4.03 11.68 2.28
CA VAL A 119 5.02 10.96 1.48
C VAL A 119 6.32 11.74 1.62
N GLU A 120 7.34 11.11 2.20
CA GLU A 120 8.61 11.80 2.41
C GLU A 120 9.35 12.01 1.10
N GLY A 121 9.23 11.07 0.19
CA GLY A 121 9.86 11.19 -1.10
C GLY A 121 8.96 11.89 -2.10
N ARG A 122 8.92 11.40 -3.31
CA ARG A 122 8.15 12.01 -4.39
C ARG A 122 6.98 11.15 -4.78
N ILE A 123 5.95 11.81 -5.30
CA ILE A 123 4.83 11.11 -5.89
C ILE A 123 5.04 11.20 -7.38
N LYS A 124 5.22 10.06 -8.04
CA LYS A 124 5.46 9.99 -9.47
C LYS A 124 4.36 9.22 -10.14
N THR A 125 3.84 9.74 -11.24
CA THR A 125 2.85 9.02 -12.02
C THR A 125 3.43 8.79 -13.40
N LYS A 126 3.78 7.54 -13.67
CA LYS A 126 4.31 7.17 -14.98
C LYS A 126 3.16 6.85 -15.91
N SER A 127 2.13 6.25 -15.38
CA SER A 127 0.90 5.96 -16.12
C SER A 127 -0.18 5.74 -15.08
N GLY A 128 -1.42 5.64 -15.50
CA GLY A 128 -2.54 5.49 -14.59
C GLY A 128 -3.06 6.83 -14.14
N GLU A 129 -3.79 6.82 -13.06
CA GLU A 129 -4.43 8.02 -12.57
C GLU A 129 -4.06 8.27 -11.10
N THR A 130 -3.61 9.47 -10.80
CA THR A 130 -3.26 9.84 -9.43
C THR A 130 -4.10 11.05 -9.03
N LYS A 131 -4.79 10.94 -7.91
CA LYS A 131 -5.59 12.03 -7.38
C LYS A 131 -5.10 12.35 -5.99
N ILE A 132 -4.70 13.57 -5.77
CA ILE A 132 -4.21 14.02 -4.47
C ILE A 132 -5.23 14.99 -3.90
N GLU A 133 -5.76 14.65 -2.74
CA GLU A 133 -6.76 15.47 -2.12
C GLU A 133 -6.16 16.50 -1.20
N GLY A 134 -6.71 17.66 -1.27
CA GLY A 134 -6.31 18.69 -0.32
C GLY A 134 -5.02 19.26 -0.58
N THR A 135 -4.26 19.02 -1.13
CA THR A 135 -3.07 19.64 -1.37
C THR A 135 -2.54 20.37 -0.43
N PRO A 136 -2.44 20.21 0.34
CA PRO A 136 -1.96 20.84 1.21
C PRO A 136 -0.81 21.38 1.15
N SER A 137 -0.48 21.62 1.69
CA SER A 137 0.62 22.01 1.85
C SER A 137 1.45 22.08 0.93
N ALA A 138 1.62 22.23 0.52
CA ALA A 138 2.46 22.23 -0.27
C ALA A 138 2.35 22.85 -1.21
N ALA A 139 2.11 23.17 -1.57
CA ALA A 139 2.08 23.51 -2.30
C ALA A 139 1.90 24.09 -2.99
N PRO A 140 1.82 24.49 -3.22
CA PRO A 140 1.54 24.91 -3.93
C PRO A 140 1.29 25.17 -4.70
N PRO A 141 1.14 25.58 -4.95
CA PRO A 141 0.78 25.72 -5.81
C PRO A 141 0.43 25.95 -6.55
N PRO A 142 0.40 26.25 -6.76
CA PRO A 142 -0.02 26.45 -7.56
C PRO A 142 -0.54 26.78 -8.14
N PRO A 143 -0.50 27.08 -8.25
CA PRO A 143 -0.98 27.37 -8.83
C PRO A 143 -1.57 27.77 -9.30
N THR A 144 -1.36 28.04 -9.26
CA THR A 144 -1.79 28.20 -9.68
C THR A 144 -2.38 28.60 -10.14
N LEU A 145 -2.18 29.10 -10.14
CA LEU A 145 -2.62 29.38 -10.48
C LEU A 145 -3.10 29.81 -11.11
N PRO A 146 -2.96 30.12 -11.24
CA PRO A 146 -3.39 30.46 -11.77
C PRO A 146 -3.93 30.67 -12.35
N ARG A 147 -3.57 30.89 -12.26
CA ARG A 147 -4.00 30.88 -12.64
C ARG A 147 -4.63 31.23 -13.13
N ASN A 148 -4.48 31.64 -13.03
CA ASN A 148 -4.95 31.83 -13.29
C ASN A 148 -5.45 32.09 -13.48
N GLU A 149 -5.11 32.48 -13.39
CA GLU A 149 -5.44 32.49 -13.47
C GLU A 149 -5.89 32.57 -13.58
#